data_f6e1a9354a6d73f039c763a8099b72f2
#
_entry.id   f6e1a9354a6d73f039c763a8099b72f2
#
_cell.length_a   1.000
_cell.length_b   1.000
_cell.length_c   1.000
_cell.angle_alpha   90.00
_cell.angle_beta   90.00
_cell.angle_gamma   90.00
#
_symmetry.space_group_name_H-M   'P 1'
#
loop_
_entity.id
_entity.type
_entity.pdbx_description
1 polymer ?
#
loop_
_entity_poly.entity_id
_entity_poly.type
_entity_poly.pdbx_seq_one_letter_code
_entity_poly.pdbx_strand_id
1 'polypeptide(L)'
;SGGMIISTGPLTDICPVVPASMEERQIVQWDKDSCQDAGFLKIDLLGLGMLSAVERTIDEIHRVRGETLDLSRISLSDPPTFDAIRRAETTGVFQIESRAQMQMLPRMLPVDIDDLTIQVALIRPGPIQGGAVHPFIERRRRLRENPDYEVPYEHELLKPVLEETLGTIIFQEQVIEVAMNVAGFSSSEAEGLRRAMSRKRSRQALEAHHQRFVEGAMANGVSREVTERIYSQIIGFSGFGF
;
A
#
# COMPACT_ATOMS: atom_id res chain seq x y z
N SER A 1 -12.02 -8.43 -13.65
CA SER A 1 -11.62 -7.32 -12.79
C SER A 1 -12.78 -6.91 -11.90
N GLY A 2 -12.51 -6.52 -10.67
CA GLY A 2 -13.52 -6.05 -9.72
C GLY A 2 -13.83 -4.55 -9.84
N GLY A 3 -13.61 -3.92 -10.99
CA GLY A 3 -13.86 -2.50 -11.21
C GLY A 3 -15.12 -2.25 -12.04
N MET A 4 -15.79 -1.15 -11.75
CA MET A 4 -16.95 -0.66 -12.49
C MET A 4 -16.67 0.77 -12.98
N ILE A 5 -17.04 1.06 -14.22
CA ILE A 5 -16.96 2.40 -14.80
C ILE A 5 -18.34 3.06 -14.72
N ILE A 6 -18.37 4.29 -14.26
CA ILE A 6 -19.56 5.14 -14.25
C ILE A 6 -19.37 6.27 -15.26
N SER A 7 -20.39 6.48 -16.09
CA SER A 7 -20.44 7.53 -17.10
C SER A 7 -21.75 8.31 -17.01
N THR A 8 -21.73 9.56 -17.43
CA THR A 8 -22.92 10.42 -17.51
C THR A 8 -23.73 10.20 -18.78
N GLY A 9 -23.22 9.45 -19.75
CA GLY A 9 -23.86 9.09 -20.99
C GLY A 9 -23.54 7.68 -21.44
N PRO A 10 -24.07 7.21 -22.59
CA PRO A 10 -23.78 5.89 -23.10
C PRO A 10 -22.28 5.69 -23.33
N LEU A 11 -21.68 4.65 -22.73
CA LEU A 11 -20.25 4.33 -22.91
C LEU A 11 -19.91 3.98 -24.37
N THR A 12 -20.89 3.47 -25.11
CA THR A 12 -20.75 3.13 -26.55
C THR A 12 -20.44 4.34 -27.45
N ASP A 13 -20.75 5.56 -26.99
CA ASP A 13 -20.43 6.78 -27.70
C ASP A 13 -18.95 7.19 -27.56
N ILE A 14 -18.26 6.60 -26.57
CA ILE A 14 -16.89 6.99 -26.20
C ILE A 14 -15.92 5.84 -26.50
N CYS A 15 -16.30 4.60 -26.21
CA CYS A 15 -15.40 3.45 -26.31
C CYS A 15 -16.13 2.17 -26.75
N PRO A 16 -15.41 1.20 -27.32
CA PRO A 16 -15.99 -0.11 -27.64
C PRO A 16 -16.44 -0.85 -26.35
N VAL A 17 -17.66 -1.33 -26.39
CA VAL A 17 -18.28 -2.09 -25.30
C VAL A 17 -18.77 -3.43 -25.85
N VAL A 18 -18.52 -4.51 -25.12
CA VAL A 18 -18.94 -5.87 -25.48
C VAL A 18 -19.71 -6.52 -24.33
N PRO A 19 -20.59 -7.49 -24.62
CA PRO A 19 -21.25 -8.28 -23.57
C PRO A 19 -20.23 -9.02 -22.71
N ALA A 20 -20.48 -9.08 -21.40
CA ALA A 20 -19.70 -9.91 -20.49
C ALA A 20 -20.23 -11.36 -20.48
N SER A 21 -19.46 -12.26 -19.86
CA SER A 21 -19.90 -13.65 -19.62
C SER A 21 -21.08 -13.76 -18.66
N MET A 22 -21.27 -12.74 -17.82
CA MET A 22 -22.45 -12.63 -16.93
C MET A 22 -23.54 -11.85 -17.67
N GLU A 23 -24.78 -12.33 -17.54
CA GLU A 23 -25.95 -11.65 -18.05
C GLU A 23 -26.06 -10.23 -17.47
N GLU A 24 -26.64 -9.33 -18.26
CA GLU A 24 -26.86 -7.91 -17.92
C GLU A 24 -25.59 -7.09 -17.61
N ARG A 25 -24.40 -7.62 -17.95
CA ARG A 25 -23.13 -6.91 -17.78
C ARG A 25 -22.43 -6.69 -19.11
N GLN A 26 -21.71 -5.58 -19.16
CA GLN A 26 -20.92 -5.18 -20.31
C GLN A 26 -19.48 -4.91 -19.89
N ILE A 27 -18.53 -5.08 -20.82
CA ILE A 27 -17.11 -4.85 -20.62
C ILE A 27 -16.64 -3.78 -21.58
N VAL A 28 -16.00 -2.74 -21.04
CA VAL A 28 -15.25 -1.75 -21.83
C VAL A 28 -13.97 -2.41 -22.33
N GLN A 29 -13.70 -2.27 -23.63
CA GLN A 29 -12.54 -2.89 -24.30
C GLN A 29 -11.23 -2.10 -24.11
N TRP A 30 -11.26 -1.03 -23.35
CA TRP A 30 -10.08 -0.23 -23.04
C TRP A 30 -9.37 -0.75 -21.79
N ASP A 31 -8.05 -0.58 -21.76
CA ASP A 31 -7.23 -0.86 -20.59
C ASP A 31 -7.41 0.23 -19.51
N LYS A 32 -6.77 0.00 -18.36
CA LYS A 32 -6.84 0.92 -17.22
C LYS A 32 -6.36 2.34 -17.57
N ASP A 33 -5.27 2.43 -18.35
CA ASP A 33 -4.63 3.71 -18.66
C ASP A 33 -5.48 4.51 -19.64
N SER A 34 -6.02 3.86 -20.68
CA SER A 34 -6.95 4.47 -21.64
C SER A 34 -8.23 4.98 -20.97
N CYS A 35 -8.79 4.20 -20.04
CA CYS A 35 -9.95 4.64 -19.25
C CYS A 35 -9.66 5.87 -18.39
N GLN A 36 -8.46 5.93 -17.80
CA GLN A 36 -8.03 7.07 -16.99
C GLN A 36 -7.77 8.31 -17.84
N ASP A 37 -7.15 8.16 -19.01
CA ASP A 37 -6.87 9.26 -19.93
C ASP A 37 -8.17 9.86 -20.51
N ALA A 38 -9.21 9.03 -20.67
CA ALA A 38 -10.55 9.48 -21.04
C ALA A 38 -11.35 10.12 -19.89
N GLY A 39 -10.80 10.17 -18.69
CA GLY A 39 -11.44 10.78 -17.53
C GLY A 39 -12.60 9.98 -16.95
N PHE A 40 -12.67 8.67 -17.20
CA PHE A 40 -13.73 7.84 -16.62
C PHE A 40 -13.62 7.71 -15.11
N LEU A 41 -14.75 7.83 -14.43
CA LEU A 41 -14.84 7.46 -13.01
C LEU A 41 -14.85 5.94 -12.88
N LYS A 42 -13.78 5.39 -12.33
CA LYS A 42 -13.65 3.96 -12.03
C LYS A 42 -13.83 3.72 -10.53
N ILE A 43 -14.79 2.85 -10.19
CA ILE A 43 -15.00 2.37 -8.82
C ILE A 43 -14.46 0.95 -8.72
N ASP A 44 -13.56 0.70 -7.78
CA ASP A 44 -13.06 -0.64 -7.50
C ASP A 44 -13.98 -1.34 -6.48
N LEU A 45 -14.49 -2.51 -6.88
CA LEU A 45 -15.38 -3.35 -6.08
C LEU A 45 -14.58 -4.58 -5.59
N LEU A 46 -13.47 -4.33 -4.89
CA LEU A 46 -12.61 -5.37 -4.34
C LEU A 46 -13.10 -5.80 -2.95
N GLY A 47 -12.87 -7.06 -2.60
CA GLY A 47 -13.17 -7.60 -1.27
C GLY A 47 -14.63 -7.94 -1.01
N LEU A 48 -15.55 -7.80 -1.95
CA LEU A 48 -16.97 -8.10 -1.75
C LEU A 48 -17.21 -9.56 -1.32
N GLY A 49 -16.46 -10.51 -1.89
CA GLY A 49 -16.57 -11.94 -1.49
C GLY A 49 -16.15 -12.15 -0.04
N MET A 50 -15.15 -11.42 0.46
CA MET A 50 -14.73 -11.49 1.86
C MET A 50 -15.76 -10.85 2.79
N LEU A 51 -16.33 -9.71 2.42
CA LEU A 51 -17.41 -9.09 3.20
C LEU A 51 -18.63 -10.03 3.33
N SER A 52 -19.02 -10.69 2.23
CA SER A 52 -20.10 -11.69 2.27
C SER A 52 -19.72 -12.91 3.12
N ALA A 53 -18.46 -13.32 3.14
CA ALA A 53 -18.01 -14.41 4.01
C ALA A 53 -18.08 -14.01 5.49
N VAL A 54 -17.71 -12.78 5.83
CA VAL A 54 -17.81 -12.25 7.20
C VAL A 54 -19.28 -12.18 7.63
N GLU A 55 -20.17 -11.63 6.79
CA GLU A 55 -21.61 -11.56 7.05
C GLU A 55 -22.19 -12.94 7.36
N ARG A 56 -21.97 -13.91 6.46
CA ARG A 56 -22.43 -15.29 6.65
C ARG A 56 -21.85 -15.95 7.90
N THR A 57 -20.61 -15.62 8.26
CA THR A 57 -19.97 -16.15 9.47
C THR A 57 -20.67 -15.62 10.73
N ILE A 58 -21.04 -14.34 10.76
CA ILE A 58 -21.80 -13.72 11.85
C ILE A 58 -23.17 -14.39 12.00
N ASP A 59 -23.87 -14.54 10.88
CA ASP A 59 -25.18 -15.20 10.86
C ASP A 59 -25.09 -16.64 11.37
N GLU A 60 -24.06 -17.38 10.98
CA GLU A 60 -23.85 -18.76 11.41
C GLU A 60 -23.49 -18.85 12.90
N ILE A 61 -22.69 -17.94 13.43
CA ILE A 61 -22.40 -17.86 14.87
C ILE A 61 -23.70 -17.58 15.64
N HIS A 62 -24.51 -16.64 15.16
CA HIS A 62 -25.79 -16.36 15.77
C HIS A 62 -26.72 -17.60 15.75
N ARG A 63 -26.80 -18.29 14.61
CA ARG A 63 -27.63 -19.48 14.44
C ARG A 63 -27.22 -20.64 15.36
N VAL A 64 -25.90 -20.87 15.52
CA VAL A 64 -25.35 -22.02 16.24
C VAL A 64 -25.19 -21.77 17.73
N ARG A 65 -24.78 -20.55 18.10
CA ARG A 65 -24.41 -20.17 19.48
C ARG A 65 -25.41 -19.23 20.14
N GLY A 66 -26.31 -18.60 19.39
CA GLY A 66 -27.19 -17.55 19.88
C GLY A 66 -26.48 -16.25 20.20
N GLU A 67 -25.20 -16.12 19.80
CA GLU A 67 -24.38 -14.93 20.04
C GLU A 67 -24.58 -13.91 18.93
N THR A 68 -24.73 -12.64 19.28
CA THR A 68 -24.78 -11.55 18.33
C THR A 68 -23.45 -10.81 18.36
N LEU A 69 -22.71 -10.84 17.26
CA LEU A 69 -21.45 -10.14 17.11
C LEU A 69 -21.65 -8.77 16.49
N ASP A 70 -21.16 -7.74 17.16
CA ASP A 70 -21.07 -6.37 16.64
C ASP A 70 -19.60 -6.10 16.21
N LEU A 71 -19.36 -6.04 14.90
CA LEU A 71 -18.02 -5.81 14.35
C LEU A 71 -17.40 -4.50 14.81
N SER A 72 -18.21 -3.49 15.13
CA SER A 72 -17.70 -2.20 15.62
C SER A 72 -17.11 -2.26 17.04
N ARG A 73 -17.38 -3.35 17.77
CA ARG A 73 -16.94 -3.56 19.16
C ARG A 73 -15.88 -4.64 19.31
N ILE A 74 -15.40 -5.22 18.20
CA ILE A 74 -14.30 -6.19 18.24
C ILE A 74 -13.01 -5.47 18.63
N SER A 75 -12.29 -6.03 19.60
CA SER A 75 -10.95 -5.56 19.96
C SER A 75 -9.98 -5.85 18.82
N LEU A 76 -9.32 -4.81 18.30
CA LEU A 76 -8.29 -4.92 17.28
C LEU A 76 -6.89 -5.24 17.83
N SER A 77 -6.80 -5.48 19.14
CA SER A 77 -5.56 -5.83 19.86
C SER A 77 -5.73 -7.03 20.78
N ASP A 78 -6.65 -7.96 20.43
CA ASP A 78 -6.91 -9.18 21.24
C ASP A 78 -5.65 -10.04 21.38
N PRO A 79 -5.08 -10.22 22.61
CA PRO A 79 -3.80 -10.88 22.77
C PRO A 79 -3.78 -12.34 22.32
N PRO A 80 -4.79 -13.19 22.60
CA PRO A 80 -4.80 -14.57 22.13
C PRO A 80 -4.75 -14.68 20.60
N THR A 81 -5.47 -13.80 19.90
CA THR A 81 -5.45 -13.72 18.42
C THR A 81 -4.06 -13.37 17.91
N PHE A 82 -3.43 -12.32 18.47
CA PHE A 82 -2.09 -11.92 18.05
C PHE A 82 -1.02 -12.94 18.45
N ASP A 83 -1.21 -13.71 19.55
CA ASP A 83 -0.32 -14.82 19.87
C ASP A 83 -0.37 -15.93 18.81
N ALA A 84 -1.55 -16.30 18.33
CA ALA A 84 -1.70 -17.25 17.23
C ALA A 84 -1.08 -16.71 15.93
N ILE A 85 -1.32 -15.45 15.61
CA ILE A 85 -0.72 -14.78 14.45
C ILE A 85 0.81 -14.80 14.52
N ARG A 86 1.42 -14.47 15.67
CA ARG A 86 2.87 -14.50 15.87
C ARG A 86 3.48 -15.91 15.72
N ARG A 87 2.72 -16.96 16.00
CA ARG A 87 3.13 -18.34 15.74
C ARG A 87 2.86 -18.80 14.31
N ALA A 88 2.38 -17.90 13.45
CA ALA A 88 1.98 -18.20 12.06
C ALA A 88 0.86 -19.25 11.95
N GLU A 89 -0.01 -19.35 12.94
CA GLU A 89 -1.21 -20.20 12.93
C GLU A 89 -2.33 -19.51 12.12
N THR A 90 -2.04 -19.19 10.84
CA THR A 90 -2.87 -18.32 10.01
C THR A 90 -3.38 -18.99 8.74
N THR A 91 -3.37 -20.30 8.70
CA THR A 91 -3.97 -21.07 7.60
C THR A 91 -5.48 -20.78 7.52
N GLY A 92 -5.97 -20.38 6.35
CA GLY A 92 -7.35 -19.98 6.14
C GLY A 92 -7.67 -18.54 6.57
N VAL A 93 -6.69 -17.78 7.09
CA VAL A 93 -6.87 -16.37 7.44
C VAL A 93 -6.51 -15.49 6.25
N PHE A 94 -7.47 -14.68 5.81
CA PHE A 94 -7.32 -13.81 4.63
C PHE A 94 -6.04 -12.95 4.68
N GLN A 95 -5.35 -12.87 3.55
CA GLN A 95 -4.09 -12.14 3.31
C GLN A 95 -2.85 -12.64 4.05
N ILE A 96 -2.95 -13.30 5.19
CA ILE A 96 -1.80 -13.71 6.00
C ILE A 96 -1.53 -15.22 5.99
N GLU A 97 -2.21 -15.97 5.12
CA GLU A 97 -2.02 -17.42 4.93
C GLU A 97 -0.94 -17.78 3.89
N SER A 98 -0.43 -16.78 3.14
CA SER A 98 0.59 -17.08 2.14
C SER A 98 1.91 -17.47 2.81
N ARG A 99 2.69 -18.36 2.14
CA ARG A 99 3.99 -18.81 2.66
C ARG A 99 4.92 -17.67 3.05
N ALA A 100 4.95 -16.60 2.24
CA ALA A 100 5.78 -15.43 2.52
C ALA A 100 5.33 -14.70 3.80
N GLN A 101 4.01 -14.52 3.96
CA GLN A 101 3.45 -13.90 5.16
C GLN A 101 3.69 -14.77 6.40
N MET A 102 3.41 -16.07 6.34
CA MET A 102 3.62 -16.99 7.47
C MET A 102 5.08 -17.06 7.90
N GLN A 103 6.05 -16.97 6.97
CA GLN A 103 7.48 -16.91 7.31
C GLN A 103 7.88 -15.59 7.96
N MET A 104 7.16 -14.52 7.70
CA MET A 104 7.46 -13.19 8.23
C MET A 104 6.83 -12.94 9.60
N LEU A 105 5.65 -13.47 9.88
CA LEU A 105 4.92 -13.26 11.14
C LEU A 105 5.77 -13.49 12.41
N PRO A 106 6.55 -14.58 12.54
CA PRO A 106 7.41 -14.79 13.70
C PRO A 106 8.60 -13.81 13.81
N ARG A 107 8.95 -13.11 12.75
CA ARG A 107 10.00 -12.08 12.73
C ARG A 107 9.44 -10.70 13.08
N MET A 108 8.27 -10.41 12.54
CA MET A 108 7.56 -9.16 12.78
C MET A 108 6.98 -9.07 14.17
N LEU A 109 6.43 -10.18 14.66
CA LEU A 109 5.75 -10.28 15.97
C LEU A 109 4.71 -9.16 16.15
N PRO A 110 3.67 -9.08 15.32
CA PRO A 110 2.66 -8.04 15.42
C PRO A 110 1.90 -8.16 16.74
N VAL A 111 1.53 -7.01 17.34
CA VAL A 111 0.79 -6.94 18.60
C VAL A 111 -0.60 -6.33 18.43
N ASP A 112 -0.83 -5.65 17.32
CA ASP A 112 -2.09 -4.96 16.98
C ASP A 112 -2.32 -4.94 15.47
N ILE A 113 -3.41 -4.33 15.06
CA ILE A 113 -3.80 -4.24 13.66
C ILE A 113 -2.84 -3.35 12.84
N ASP A 114 -2.24 -2.34 13.45
CA ASP A 114 -1.31 -1.42 12.76
C ASP A 114 -0.02 -2.15 12.40
N ASP A 115 0.52 -2.93 13.33
CA ASP A 115 1.64 -3.83 13.07
C ASP A 115 1.34 -4.83 11.95
N LEU A 116 0.14 -5.39 11.96
CA LEU A 116 -0.30 -6.34 10.93
C LEU A 116 -0.47 -5.66 9.57
N THR A 117 -0.97 -4.43 9.55
CA THR A 117 -1.09 -3.60 8.35
C THR A 117 0.27 -3.34 7.72
N ILE A 118 1.24 -2.94 8.53
CA ILE A 118 2.63 -2.76 8.08
C ILE A 118 3.20 -4.07 7.53
N GLN A 119 2.98 -5.19 8.20
CA GLN A 119 3.46 -6.49 7.71
C GLN A 119 2.86 -6.84 6.35
N VAL A 120 1.54 -6.72 6.18
CA VAL A 120 0.87 -7.03 4.91
C VAL A 120 1.37 -6.11 3.80
N ALA A 121 1.60 -4.82 4.11
CA ALA A 121 2.14 -3.85 3.17
C ALA A 121 3.62 -4.12 2.82
N LEU A 122 4.43 -4.54 3.79
CA LEU A 122 5.87 -4.79 3.63
C LEU A 122 6.16 -5.98 2.69
N ILE A 123 5.34 -7.03 2.75
CA ILE A 123 5.47 -8.23 1.90
C ILE A 123 4.72 -8.05 0.59
N ARG A 124 5.13 -7.05 -0.17
CA ARG A 124 4.63 -6.72 -1.51
C ARG A 124 5.82 -6.46 -2.43
N PRO A 125 5.66 -6.64 -3.76
CA PRO A 125 6.77 -6.46 -4.70
C PRO A 125 7.49 -5.12 -4.60
N GLY A 126 6.76 -4.00 -4.42
CA GLY A 126 7.34 -2.67 -4.29
C GLY A 126 8.30 -2.54 -3.10
N PRO A 127 7.86 -2.71 -1.85
CA PRO A 127 8.74 -2.66 -0.66
C PRO A 127 9.86 -3.70 -0.69
N ILE A 128 9.63 -4.90 -1.22
CA ILE A 128 10.67 -5.93 -1.37
C ILE A 128 11.77 -5.44 -2.30
N GLN A 129 11.44 -4.89 -3.46
CA GLN A 129 12.42 -4.39 -4.43
C GLN A 129 13.04 -3.06 -4.01
N GLY A 130 12.28 -2.20 -3.34
CA GLY A 130 12.78 -0.98 -2.71
C GLY A 130 13.73 -1.23 -1.53
N GLY A 131 13.93 -2.49 -1.13
CA GLY A 131 14.84 -2.87 -0.05
C GLY A 131 14.32 -2.54 1.35
N ALA A 132 13.04 -2.23 1.54
CA ALA A 132 12.46 -1.81 2.81
C ALA A 132 12.37 -2.96 3.85
N VAL A 133 12.26 -4.21 3.41
CA VAL A 133 11.98 -5.37 4.28
C VAL A 133 13.07 -5.58 5.33
N HIS A 134 14.32 -5.69 4.91
CA HIS A 134 15.43 -5.99 5.80
C HIS A 134 15.70 -4.88 6.82
N PRO A 135 15.82 -3.60 6.42
CA PRO A 135 16.01 -2.51 7.37
C PRO A 135 14.86 -2.38 8.37
N PHE A 136 13.61 -2.54 7.95
CA PHE A 136 12.46 -2.46 8.83
C PHE A 136 12.52 -3.52 9.94
N ILE A 137 12.74 -4.80 9.56
CA ILE A 137 12.80 -5.91 10.53
C ILE A 137 13.94 -5.72 11.50
N GLU A 138 15.12 -5.34 11.03
CA GLU A 138 16.31 -5.13 11.87
C GLU A 138 16.09 -3.99 12.87
N ARG A 139 15.53 -2.87 12.43
CA ARG A 139 15.23 -1.72 13.29
C ARG A 139 14.16 -2.06 14.31
N ARG A 140 13.11 -2.80 13.89
CA ARG A 140 12.07 -3.28 14.80
C ARG A 140 12.62 -4.25 15.86
N ARG A 141 13.52 -5.15 15.47
CA ARG A 141 14.21 -6.03 16.41
C ARG A 141 15.02 -5.25 17.44
N ARG A 142 15.81 -4.26 16.99
CA ARG A 142 16.62 -3.41 17.87
C ARG A 142 15.78 -2.60 18.84
N LEU A 143 14.65 -2.05 18.41
CA LEU A 143 13.72 -1.34 19.30
C LEU A 143 13.14 -2.24 20.40
N ARG A 144 12.91 -3.53 20.11
CA ARG A 144 12.46 -4.49 21.13
C ARG A 144 13.56 -4.84 22.10
N GLU A 145 14.79 -4.96 21.64
CA GLU A 145 15.97 -5.27 22.48
C GLU A 145 16.41 -4.05 23.30
N ASN A 146 16.25 -2.86 22.76
CA ASN A 146 16.59 -1.59 23.39
C ASN A 146 15.55 -0.53 23.04
N PRO A 147 14.64 -0.17 23.97
CA PRO A 147 13.62 0.87 23.74
C PRO A 147 14.20 2.26 23.43
N ASP A 148 15.45 2.53 23.85
CA ASP A 148 16.14 3.80 23.59
C ASP A 148 16.91 3.79 22.26
N TYR A 149 16.71 2.77 21.41
CA TYR A 149 17.35 2.71 20.08
C TYR A 149 16.87 3.84 19.18
N GLU A 150 17.79 4.67 18.75
CA GLU A 150 17.52 5.73 17.79
C GLU A 150 17.43 5.14 16.38
N VAL A 151 16.26 5.24 15.77
CA VAL A 151 16.02 4.82 14.39
C VAL A 151 16.83 5.74 13.44
N PRO A 152 17.68 5.20 12.57
CA PRO A 152 18.43 6.02 11.62
C PRO A 152 17.54 6.47 10.46
N TYR A 153 17.60 7.77 10.15
CA TYR A 153 16.97 8.37 8.97
C TYR A 153 18.06 8.89 8.04
N GLU A 154 17.84 8.81 6.72
CA GLU A 154 18.76 9.40 5.72
C GLU A 154 18.88 10.91 5.87
N HIS A 155 17.81 11.55 6.36
CA HIS A 155 17.77 12.99 6.67
C HIS A 155 16.64 13.27 7.67
N GLU A 156 16.78 14.32 8.48
CA GLU A 156 15.79 14.70 9.50
C GLU A 156 14.40 14.99 8.92
N LEU A 157 14.32 15.53 7.72
CA LEU A 157 13.06 15.79 7.01
C LEU A 157 12.23 14.53 6.73
N LEU A 158 12.84 13.35 6.80
CA LEU A 158 12.14 12.08 6.64
C LEU A 158 11.48 11.57 7.93
N LYS A 159 11.95 12.04 9.09
CA LYS A 159 11.46 11.55 10.38
C LYS A 159 9.94 11.69 10.54
N PRO A 160 9.32 12.87 10.31
CA PRO A 160 7.88 13.01 10.49
C PRO A 160 7.03 12.14 9.55
N VAL A 161 7.59 11.73 8.40
CA VAL A 161 6.89 10.91 7.39
C VAL A 161 7.08 9.41 7.63
N LEU A 162 8.28 9.01 8.09
CA LEU A 162 8.68 7.60 8.14
C LEU A 162 8.82 7.06 9.57
N GLU A 163 8.37 7.80 10.59
CA GLU A 163 8.49 7.39 11.98
C GLU A 163 7.76 6.07 12.26
N GLU A 164 6.52 5.95 11.82
CA GLU A 164 5.69 4.75 11.98
C GLU A 164 6.27 3.53 11.24
N THR A 165 7.00 3.78 10.16
CA THR A 165 7.63 2.73 9.36
C THR A 165 9.14 2.62 9.56
N LEU A 166 9.62 3.12 10.70
CA LEU A 166 11.00 3.00 11.14
C LEU A 166 12.03 3.46 10.09
N GLY A 167 11.74 4.58 9.42
CA GLY A 167 12.62 5.16 8.42
C GLY A 167 12.64 4.44 7.07
N THR A 168 11.64 3.61 6.79
CA THR A 168 11.51 2.90 5.50
C THR A 168 10.24 3.31 4.77
N ILE A 169 10.30 3.45 3.45
CA ILE A 169 9.13 3.73 2.62
C ILE A 169 8.39 2.40 2.37
N ILE A 170 7.14 2.30 2.83
CA ILE A 170 6.30 1.10 2.71
C ILE A 170 5.00 1.42 1.99
N PHE A 171 4.42 2.61 2.22
CA PHE A 171 3.14 3.04 1.67
C PHE A 171 3.33 4.05 0.54
N GLN A 172 2.37 4.10 -0.38
CA GLN A 172 2.39 5.07 -1.49
C GLN A 172 2.24 6.50 -1.02
N GLU A 173 1.44 6.72 -0.02
CA GLU A 173 1.20 8.00 0.62
C GLU A 173 2.53 8.58 1.13
N GLN A 174 3.40 7.74 1.66
CA GLN A 174 4.74 8.14 2.09
C GLN A 174 5.62 8.65 0.94
N VAL A 175 5.45 8.11 -0.28
CA VAL A 175 6.17 8.65 -1.46
C VAL A 175 5.74 10.09 -1.73
N ILE A 176 4.44 10.39 -1.63
CA ILE A 176 3.90 11.75 -1.80
C ILE A 176 4.47 12.65 -0.71
N GLU A 177 4.36 12.24 0.53
CA GLU A 177 4.82 13.02 1.69
C GLU A 177 6.34 13.24 1.69
N VAL A 178 7.14 12.24 1.31
CA VAL A 178 8.59 12.39 1.15
C VAL A 178 8.91 13.41 0.07
N ALA A 179 8.23 13.36 -1.09
CA ALA A 179 8.44 14.35 -2.14
C ALA A 179 8.08 15.77 -1.69
N MET A 180 7.03 15.92 -0.92
CA MET A 180 6.62 17.23 -0.37
C MET A 180 7.59 17.73 0.70
N ASN A 181 7.94 16.90 1.68
CA ASN A 181 8.79 17.33 2.80
C ASN A 181 10.26 17.48 2.44
N VAL A 182 10.79 16.57 1.62
CA VAL A 182 12.22 16.59 1.25
C VAL A 182 12.49 17.55 0.10
N ALA A 183 11.67 17.48 -0.97
CA ALA A 183 11.92 18.21 -2.20
C ALA A 183 11.01 19.43 -2.43
N GLY A 184 10.11 19.73 -1.47
CA GLY A 184 9.23 20.88 -1.56
C GLY A 184 8.25 20.80 -2.75
N PHE A 185 7.80 19.58 -3.08
CA PHE A 185 6.78 19.40 -4.09
C PHE A 185 5.43 19.93 -3.59
N SER A 186 4.66 20.54 -4.47
CA SER A 186 3.24 20.74 -4.23
C SER A 186 2.50 19.39 -4.26
N SER A 187 1.30 19.31 -3.68
CA SER A 187 0.48 18.10 -3.71
C SER A 187 0.23 17.61 -5.15
N SER A 188 0.07 18.51 -6.11
CA SER A 188 -0.12 18.18 -7.52
C SER A 188 1.15 17.59 -8.17
N GLU A 189 2.33 18.13 -7.87
CA GLU A 189 3.60 17.59 -8.35
C GLU A 189 3.88 16.21 -7.76
N ALA A 190 3.65 16.02 -6.46
CA ALA A 190 3.84 14.76 -5.77
C ALA A 190 2.89 13.66 -6.28
N GLU A 191 1.63 14.02 -6.54
CA GLU A 191 0.68 13.11 -7.19
C GLU A 191 1.09 12.81 -8.64
N GLY A 192 1.67 13.77 -9.36
CA GLY A 192 2.27 13.56 -10.68
C GLY A 192 3.40 12.53 -10.65
N LEU A 193 4.29 12.61 -9.66
CA LEU A 193 5.36 11.62 -9.43
C LEU A 193 4.76 10.22 -9.16
N ARG A 194 3.78 10.11 -8.26
CA ARG A 194 3.10 8.84 -7.97
C ARG A 194 2.48 8.21 -9.22
N ARG A 195 1.81 9.01 -10.06
CA ARG A 195 1.25 8.53 -11.33
C ARG A 195 2.32 8.11 -12.32
N ALA A 196 3.44 8.84 -12.41
CA ALA A 196 4.56 8.48 -13.27
C ALA A 196 5.17 7.11 -12.86
N MET A 197 5.23 6.82 -11.56
CA MET A 197 5.69 5.53 -11.03
C MET A 197 4.75 4.37 -11.38
N SER A 198 3.43 4.61 -11.45
CA SER A 198 2.42 3.59 -11.78
C SER A 198 2.43 3.20 -13.26
N ARG A 199 2.90 4.07 -14.14
CA ARG A 199 2.90 3.87 -15.59
C ARG A 199 4.21 3.28 -16.08
N LYS A 200 4.23 2.03 -16.50
CA LYS A 200 5.41 1.33 -17.06
C LYS A 200 6.10 2.04 -18.25
N ARG A 201 5.55 3.11 -18.81
CA ARG A 201 5.96 3.72 -20.08
C ARG A 201 6.62 5.10 -19.96
N SER A 202 6.75 5.68 -18.79
CA SER A 202 7.16 7.09 -18.70
C SER A 202 8.54 7.28 -18.07
N ARG A 203 9.59 6.73 -18.72
CA ARG A 203 10.99 7.02 -18.33
C ARG A 203 11.29 8.53 -18.38
N GLN A 204 10.75 9.25 -19.37
CA GLN A 204 10.89 10.70 -19.47
C GLN A 204 10.18 11.46 -18.34
N ALA A 205 8.99 11.04 -17.93
CA ALA A 205 8.29 11.69 -16.81
C ALA A 205 9.00 11.45 -15.48
N LEU A 206 9.54 10.24 -15.27
CA LEU A 206 10.36 9.93 -14.09
C LEU A 206 11.66 10.76 -14.07
N GLU A 207 12.30 10.96 -15.22
CA GLU A 207 13.50 11.80 -15.35
C GLU A 207 13.21 13.28 -15.03
N ALA A 208 12.10 13.83 -15.52
CA ALA A 208 11.67 15.18 -15.21
C ALA A 208 11.38 15.37 -13.71
N HIS A 209 10.73 14.40 -13.08
CA HIS A 209 10.50 14.40 -11.64
C HIS A 209 11.79 14.22 -10.84
N HIS A 210 12.76 13.42 -11.33
CA HIS A 210 14.05 13.24 -10.71
C HIS A 210 14.79 14.57 -10.60
N GLN A 211 14.95 15.29 -11.71
CA GLN A 211 15.64 16.58 -11.72
C GLN A 211 14.97 17.56 -10.74
N ARG A 212 13.65 17.69 -10.81
CA ARG A 212 12.88 18.57 -9.93
C ARG A 212 13.03 18.17 -8.45
N PHE A 213 13.06 16.85 -8.15
CA PHE A 213 13.27 16.33 -6.80
C PHE A 213 14.65 16.69 -6.27
N VAL A 214 15.70 16.48 -7.09
CA VAL A 214 17.08 16.81 -6.71
C VAL A 214 17.25 18.31 -6.43
N GLU A 215 16.76 19.16 -7.32
CA GLU A 215 16.83 20.62 -7.15
C GLU A 215 16.10 21.07 -5.89
N GLY A 216 14.90 20.56 -5.64
CA GLY A 216 14.12 20.91 -4.46
C GLY A 216 14.72 20.42 -3.15
N ALA A 217 15.21 19.19 -3.11
CA ALA A 217 15.85 18.63 -1.92
C ALA A 217 17.16 19.37 -1.57
N MET A 218 17.96 19.69 -2.57
CA MET A 218 19.19 20.48 -2.35
C MET A 218 18.87 21.90 -1.86
N ALA A 219 17.81 22.52 -2.35
CA ALA A 219 17.35 23.83 -1.86
C ALA A 219 16.89 23.76 -0.38
N ASN A 220 16.40 22.59 0.07
CA ASN A 220 16.05 22.33 1.46
C ASN A 220 17.23 21.83 2.32
N GLY A 221 18.47 21.92 1.82
CA GLY A 221 19.68 21.59 2.57
C GLY A 221 20.07 20.11 2.56
N VAL A 222 19.39 19.26 1.79
CA VAL A 222 19.73 17.84 1.65
C VAL A 222 20.89 17.69 0.66
N SER A 223 21.94 16.94 1.03
CA SER A 223 23.07 16.72 0.13
C SER A 223 22.64 15.91 -1.10
N ARG A 224 23.31 16.12 -2.23
CA ARG A 224 23.00 15.40 -3.47
C ARG A 224 23.07 13.88 -3.30
N GLU A 225 24.05 13.38 -2.57
CA GLU A 225 24.23 11.95 -2.32
C GLU A 225 23.05 11.35 -1.56
N VAL A 226 22.59 12.03 -0.50
CA VAL A 226 21.42 11.61 0.28
C VAL A 226 20.16 11.69 -0.57
N THR A 227 20.01 12.76 -1.36
CA THR A 227 18.87 12.94 -2.27
C THR A 227 18.76 11.80 -3.28
N GLU A 228 19.86 11.40 -3.89
CA GLU A 228 19.88 10.28 -4.85
C GLU A 228 19.52 8.95 -4.19
N ARG A 229 19.96 8.71 -2.95
CA ARG A 229 19.56 7.52 -2.19
C ARG A 229 18.05 7.49 -1.90
N ILE A 230 17.49 8.62 -1.43
CA ILE A 230 16.05 8.75 -1.18
C ILE A 230 15.27 8.52 -2.46
N TYR A 231 15.66 9.17 -3.55
CA TYR A 231 14.99 9.02 -4.84
C TYR A 231 15.05 7.58 -5.37
N SER A 232 16.19 6.91 -5.20
CA SER A 232 16.35 5.49 -5.55
C SER A 232 15.38 4.58 -4.78
N GLN A 233 15.13 4.86 -3.50
CA GLN A 233 14.12 4.14 -2.71
C GLN A 233 12.71 4.37 -3.27
N ILE A 234 12.37 5.62 -3.61
CA ILE A 234 11.10 5.95 -4.24
C ILE A 234 10.92 5.16 -5.56
N ILE A 235 11.94 5.17 -6.42
CA ILE A 235 11.89 4.45 -7.72
C ILE A 235 11.78 2.93 -7.54
N GLY A 236 12.28 2.37 -6.45
CA GLY A 236 12.11 0.96 -6.11
C GLY A 236 10.64 0.51 -6.08
N PHE A 237 9.71 1.44 -5.85
CA PHE A 237 8.27 1.21 -5.94
C PHE A 237 7.72 1.26 -7.37
N SER A 238 8.49 1.79 -8.33
CA SER A 238 8.03 1.95 -9.71
C SER A 238 7.92 0.59 -10.43
N GLY A 239 6.85 0.41 -11.20
CA GLY A 239 6.66 -0.80 -12.03
C GLY A 239 5.82 -1.91 -11.38
N PHE A 240 5.47 -1.80 -10.14
CA PHE A 240 4.53 -2.71 -9.46
C PHE A 240 3.17 -2.05 -9.34
N GLY A 241 2.48 -1.91 -10.47
CA GLY A 241 1.20 -1.22 -10.63
C GLY A 241 0.30 -1.34 -9.40
N PHE A 242 0.05 -0.19 -8.89
CA PHE A 242 -0.88 0.02 -7.80
C PHE A 242 -2.29 0.12 -8.34
#